data_06576119c19cd0e6bff691cee9679a20
#
_entry.id   06576119c19cd0e6bff691cee9679a20
#
_cell.length_a   1.000
_cell.length_b   1.000
_cell.length_c   1.000
_cell.angle_alpha   90.00
_cell.angle_beta   90.00
_cell.angle_gamma   90.00
#
_symmetry.space_group_name_H-M   'P 1'
#
loop_
_entity.id
_entity.type
_entity.pdbx_description
1 polymer ?
#
loop_
_entity_poly.entity_id
_entity_poly.type
_entity_poly.pdbx_seq_one_letter_code
_entity_poly.pdbx_strand_id
1 'polypeptide(L)'
;EHPVAIRVPGIGLVSRPDLAPAEDTDYSAVRYDVVRQGRDVAVLALGDFFELGERVANRLAAEYGIEATLVNPRFATELDREFLDSLAAEHRVVVTLEDGILDGGWGERVACYLACTPVRTRTFGIAKGFPDRYDPNELLAQNGMTVENMAAEAVRLLNE
;
A
#
# COMPACT_ATOMS: atom_id res chain seq x y z
N GLU A 1 9.93 -13.34 24.39
CA GLU A 1 9.42 -14.09 23.23
C GLU A 1 7.93 -13.79 23.09
N HIS A 2 7.50 -13.44 21.89
CA HIS A 2 6.10 -13.13 21.59
C HIS A 2 5.64 -14.01 20.42
N PRO A 3 4.37 -14.41 20.35
CA PRO A 3 3.85 -15.12 19.19
C PRO A 3 3.91 -14.23 17.95
N VAL A 4 4.32 -14.81 16.82
CA VAL A 4 4.41 -14.14 15.52
C VAL A 4 3.55 -14.89 14.52
N ALA A 5 2.75 -14.19 13.73
CA ALA A 5 2.04 -14.72 12.58
C ALA A 5 2.59 -14.11 11.28
N ILE A 6 3.00 -14.96 10.35
CA ILE A 6 3.51 -14.55 9.04
C ILE A 6 2.49 -15.00 7.99
N ARG A 7 1.95 -14.04 7.24
CA ARG A 7 1.04 -14.34 6.13
C ARG A 7 1.85 -14.47 4.83
N VAL A 8 1.59 -15.51 4.09
CA VAL A 8 2.21 -15.77 2.78
C VAL A 8 1.14 -16.04 1.72
N PRO A 9 1.36 -15.67 0.45
CA PRO A 9 0.40 -15.98 -0.63
C PRO A 9 0.29 -17.48 -0.86
N GLY A 10 -0.94 -17.95 -1.11
CA GLY A 10 -1.23 -19.38 -1.34
C GLY A 10 -0.79 -19.91 -2.71
N ILE A 11 -0.59 -19.03 -3.68
CA ILE A 11 -0.23 -19.36 -5.07
C ILE A 11 1.28 -19.40 -5.34
N GLY A 12 2.09 -19.19 -4.32
CA GLY A 12 3.55 -19.20 -4.40
C GLY A 12 4.20 -17.89 -3.95
N LEU A 13 5.49 -17.95 -3.75
CA LEU A 13 6.31 -16.81 -3.35
C LEU A 13 7.15 -16.32 -4.53
N VAL A 14 7.16 -15.02 -4.74
CA VAL A 14 8.09 -14.37 -5.66
C VAL A 14 9.33 -13.96 -4.88
N SER A 15 10.50 -14.39 -5.34
CA SER A 15 11.77 -14.00 -4.71
C SER A 15 12.13 -12.58 -5.13
N ARG A 16 12.27 -11.70 -4.17
CA ARG A 16 12.64 -10.29 -4.34
C ARG A 16 13.87 -9.98 -3.47
N PRO A 17 15.06 -10.47 -3.86
CA PRO A 17 16.29 -10.22 -3.08
C PRO A 17 16.64 -8.72 -3.00
N ASP A 18 16.17 -7.92 -3.95
CA ASP A 18 16.26 -6.46 -3.96
C ASP A 18 15.47 -5.78 -2.82
N LEU A 19 14.47 -6.49 -2.25
CA LEU A 19 13.66 -6.05 -1.12
C LEU A 19 14.01 -6.79 0.18
N ALA A 20 15.06 -7.59 0.17
CA ALA A 20 15.48 -8.31 1.36
C ALA A 20 15.90 -7.31 2.45
N PRO A 21 15.38 -7.46 3.68
CA PRO A 21 15.81 -6.62 4.79
C PRO A 21 17.29 -6.88 5.14
N ALA A 22 17.93 -5.92 5.76
CA ALA A 22 19.26 -6.14 6.33
C ALA A 22 19.20 -7.27 7.37
N GLU A 23 20.33 -8.01 7.52
CA GLU A 23 20.39 -9.15 8.44
C GLU A 23 20.14 -8.77 9.91
N ASP A 24 20.42 -7.52 10.26
CA ASP A 24 20.24 -6.95 11.59
C ASP A 24 18.93 -6.16 11.77
N THR A 25 17.98 -6.32 10.85
CA THR A 25 16.69 -5.63 10.92
C THR A 25 15.94 -5.96 12.22
N ASP A 26 15.66 -4.96 13.03
CA ASP A 26 14.87 -5.11 14.25
C ASP A 26 13.37 -5.18 13.95
N TYR A 27 12.83 -6.39 14.02
CA TYR A 27 11.39 -6.64 13.86
C TYR A 27 10.57 -6.43 15.13
N SER A 28 11.18 -6.03 16.25
CA SER A 28 10.43 -5.65 17.45
C SER A 28 9.81 -4.25 17.34
N ALA A 29 10.33 -3.43 16.44
CA ALA A 29 9.79 -2.12 16.10
C ALA A 29 9.06 -2.16 14.77
N VAL A 30 7.86 -1.58 14.70
CA VAL A 30 7.13 -1.39 13.45
C VAL A 30 7.81 -0.28 12.67
N ARG A 31 8.43 -0.64 11.54
CA ARG A 31 9.06 0.30 10.62
C ARG A 31 8.67 -0.04 9.19
N TYR A 32 8.31 0.99 8.44
CA TYR A 32 7.98 0.89 7.02
C TYR A 32 9.23 1.12 6.18
N ASP A 33 9.36 0.36 5.09
CA ASP A 33 10.48 0.52 4.17
C ASP A 33 10.09 1.44 3.01
N VAL A 34 10.87 2.49 2.81
CA VAL A 34 10.81 3.30 1.60
C VAL A 34 11.68 2.66 0.53
N VAL A 35 11.04 2.00 -0.44
CA VAL A 35 11.74 1.33 -1.55
C VAL A 35 12.09 2.33 -2.66
N ARG A 36 11.26 3.35 -2.85
CA ARG A 36 11.50 4.44 -3.78
C ARG A 36 11.03 5.75 -3.14
N GLN A 37 11.89 6.74 -3.15
CA GLN A 37 11.53 8.08 -2.71
C GLN A 37 10.98 8.88 -3.89
N GLY A 38 9.87 9.57 -3.65
CA GLY A 38 9.21 10.46 -4.60
C GLY A 38 8.65 11.69 -3.90
N ARG A 39 7.64 12.31 -4.50
CA ARG A 39 6.97 13.51 -3.98
C ARG A 39 5.48 13.47 -4.27
N ASP A 40 4.73 14.28 -3.56
CA ASP A 40 3.29 14.54 -3.74
C ASP A 40 2.39 13.32 -3.57
N VAL A 41 2.75 12.17 -4.14
CA VAL A 41 1.97 10.91 -4.06
C VAL A 41 2.82 9.84 -3.38
N ALA A 42 2.24 9.14 -2.41
CA ALA A 42 2.82 7.94 -1.83
C ALA A 42 1.90 6.73 -2.06
N VAL A 43 2.51 5.63 -2.48
CA VAL A 43 1.86 4.33 -2.66
C VAL A 43 2.38 3.39 -1.60
N LEU A 44 1.52 3.02 -0.65
CA LEU A 44 1.80 2.09 0.43
C LEU A 44 1.13 0.75 0.07
N ALA A 45 1.92 -0.26 -0.26
CA ALA A 45 1.40 -1.54 -0.73
C ALA A 45 1.84 -2.68 0.19
N LEU A 46 0.85 -3.28 0.86
CA LEU A 46 1.06 -4.26 1.91
C LEU A 46 1.16 -5.69 1.35
N GLY A 47 2.23 -6.39 1.74
CA GLY A 47 2.40 -7.82 1.50
C GLY A 47 2.58 -8.14 0.02
N ASP A 48 1.85 -9.14 -0.47
CA ASP A 48 1.90 -9.60 -1.87
C ASP A 48 1.35 -8.58 -2.87
N PHE A 49 0.63 -7.55 -2.41
CA PHE A 49 0.22 -6.43 -3.26
C PHE A 49 1.33 -5.39 -3.50
N PHE A 50 2.54 -5.62 -2.96
CA PHE A 50 3.67 -4.72 -3.21
C PHE A 50 4.00 -4.62 -4.71
N GLU A 51 4.00 -5.72 -5.46
CA GLU A 51 4.22 -5.69 -6.91
C GLU A 51 3.15 -4.91 -7.67
N LEU A 52 1.89 -5.00 -7.22
CA LEU A 52 0.81 -4.21 -7.79
C LEU A 52 1.03 -2.72 -7.52
N GLY A 53 1.44 -2.35 -6.29
CA GLY A 53 1.80 -0.98 -5.93
C GLY A 53 2.99 -0.43 -6.73
N GLU A 54 4.00 -1.26 -6.96
CA GLU A 54 5.14 -0.91 -7.82
C GLU A 54 4.71 -0.62 -9.26
N ARG A 55 3.80 -1.42 -9.82
CA ARG A 55 3.21 -1.18 -11.14
C ARG A 55 2.42 0.13 -11.20
N VAL A 56 1.68 0.47 -10.13
CA VAL A 56 0.98 1.76 -10.02
C VAL A 56 1.97 2.92 -9.99
N ALA A 57 3.02 2.83 -9.17
CA ALA A 57 4.06 3.86 -9.10
C ALA A 57 4.80 4.04 -10.44
N ASN A 58 5.08 2.95 -11.15
CA ASN A 58 5.69 2.99 -12.49
C ASN A 58 4.75 3.65 -13.52
N ARG A 59 3.45 3.38 -13.45
CA ARG A 59 2.47 4.02 -14.33
C ARG A 59 2.33 5.51 -14.06
N LEU A 60 2.33 5.93 -12.79
CA LEU A 60 2.33 7.34 -12.39
C LEU A 60 3.52 8.08 -13.00
N ALA A 61 4.71 7.49 -12.95
CA ALA A 61 5.90 8.07 -13.55
C ALA A 61 5.80 8.13 -15.10
N ALA A 62 5.42 7.01 -15.74
CA ALA A 62 5.45 6.89 -17.20
C ALA A 62 4.37 7.73 -17.90
N GLU A 63 3.16 7.81 -17.35
CA GLU A 63 2.02 8.43 -18.03
C GLU A 63 1.69 9.85 -17.49
N TYR A 64 2.02 10.11 -16.22
CA TYR A 64 1.65 11.37 -15.58
C TYR A 64 2.87 12.20 -15.13
N GLY A 65 4.10 11.66 -15.27
CA GLY A 65 5.31 12.35 -14.83
C GLY A 65 5.41 12.52 -13.31
N ILE A 66 4.72 11.65 -12.54
CA ILE A 66 4.66 11.72 -11.08
C ILE A 66 5.58 10.64 -10.50
N GLU A 67 6.70 11.07 -9.92
CA GLU A 67 7.59 10.17 -9.17
C GLU A 67 7.00 9.94 -7.77
N ALA A 68 6.24 8.84 -7.64
CA ALA A 68 5.61 8.50 -6.37
C ALA A 68 6.60 7.83 -5.40
N THR A 69 6.45 8.14 -4.11
CA THR A 69 7.09 7.37 -3.04
C THR A 69 6.45 5.99 -2.97
N LEU A 70 7.26 4.92 -3.06
CA LEU A 70 6.79 3.55 -2.94
C LEU A 70 7.26 2.96 -1.61
N VAL A 71 6.31 2.48 -0.82
CA VAL A 71 6.53 2.01 0.54
C VAL A 71 6.06 0.58 0.71
N ASN A 72 6.90 -0.24 1.35
CA ASN A 72 6.54 -1.56 1.84
C ASN A 72 6.29 -1.49 3.36
N PRO A 73 5.03 -1.51 3.81
CA PRO A 73 4.70 -1.42 5.23
C PRO A 73 5.14 -2.62 6.07
N ARG A 74 5.23 -3.82 5.48
CA ARG A 74 5.58 -5.10 6.12
C ARG A 74 4.64 -5.57 7.23
N PHE A 75 4.12 -4.66 8.05
CA PHE A 75 3.31 -4.96 9.22
C PHE A 75 1.82 -4.66 8.98
N ALA A 76 0.97 -5.68 9.14
CA ALA A 76 -0.49 -5.52 9.07
C ALA A 76 -1.10 -5.15 10.42
N THR A 77 -0.41 -5.38 11.54
CA THR A 77 -0.97 -5.25 12.89
C THR A 77 -0.91 -3.84 13.45
N GLU A 78 0.17 -3.11 13.18
CA GLU A 78 0.41 -1.77 13.72
C GLU A 78 0.81 -0.79 12.62
N LEU A 79 0.75 0.50 12.95
CA LEU A 79 1.15 1.59 12.06
C LEU A 79 2.49 2.17 12.50
N ASP A 80 3.38 2.42 11.55
CA ASP A 80 4.55 3.27 11.77
C ASP A 80 4.10 4.73 11.77
N ARG A 81 3.72 5.20 12.95
CA ARG A 81 3.14 6.54 13.12
C ARG A 81 4.13 7.64 12.81
N GLU A 82 5.37 7.46 13.25
CA GLU A 82 6.45 8.43 13.01
C GLU A 82 6.69 8.60 11.50
N PHE A 83 6.69 7.50 10.77
CA PHE A 83 6.78 7.54 9.32
C PHE A 83 5.56 8.21 8.69
N LEU A 84 4.33 7.87 9.12
CA LEU A 84 3.11 8.47 8.57
C LEU A 84 3.01 9.97 8.85
N ASP A 85 3.52 10.45 9.98
CA ASP A 85 3.61 11.88 10.29
C ASP A 85 4.57 12.60 9.34
N SER A 86 5.76 12.03 9.09
CA SER A 86 6.70 12.57 8.13
C SER A 86 6.16 12.55 6.71
N LEU A 87 5.48 11.46 6.34
CA LEU A 87 4.84 11.32 5.03
C LEU A 87 3.77 12.41 4.82
N ALA A 88 2.96 12.67 5.85
CA ALA A 88 1.91 13.69 5.80
C ALA A 88 2.45 15.12 5.66
N ALA A 89 3.67 15.38 6.10
CA ALA A 89 4.33 16.66 5.94
C ALA A 89 4.87 16.91 4.52
N GLU A 90 5.17 15.84 3.78
CA GLU A 90 5.86 15.91 2.48
C GLU A 90 4.98 15.52 1.29
N HIS A 91 3.82 14.87 1.53
CA HIS A 91 2.95 14.35 0.49
C HIS A 91 1.54 14.94 0.56
N ARG A 92 0.88 14.98 -0.58
CA ARG A 92 -0.50 15.48 -0.73
C ARG A 92 -1.51 14.35 -0.86
N VAL A 93 -1.07 13.21 -1.39
CA VAL A 93 -1.91 12.03 -1.62
C VAL A 93 -1.23 10.79 -1.09
N VAL A 94 -1.98 9.97 -0.37
CA VAL A 94 -1.57 8.62 0.06
C VAL A 94 -2.56 7.60 -0.48
N VAL A 95 -2.04 6.61 -1.20
CA VAL A 95 -2.79 5.46 -1.71
C VAL A 95 -2.34 4.22 -0.95
N THR A 96 -3.27 3.45 -0.42
CA THR A 96 -2.96 2.17 0.23
C THR A 96 -3.54 1.00 -0.55
N LEU A 97 -2.78 -0.09 -0.64
CA LEU A 97 -3.18 -1.35 -1.25
C LEU A 97 -3.01 -2.49 -0.26
N GLU A 98 -4.05 -3.28 -0.07
CA GLU A 98 -4.01 -4.47 0.80
C GLU A 98 -4.78 -5.65 0.20
N ASP A 99 -4.25 -6.87 0.35
CA ASP A 99 -4.98 -8.10 0.08
C ASP A 99 -5.85 -8.44 1.29
N GLY A 100 -6.95 -7.74 1.40
CA GLY A 100 -7.86 -7.84 2.53
C GLY A 100 -9.18 -7.13 2.28
N ILE A 101 -10.12 -7.34 3.21
CA ILE A 101 -11.38 -6.59 3.23
C ILE A 101 -11.10 -5.19 3.75
N LEU A 102 -11.60 -4.18 3.03
CA LEU A 102 -11.42 -2.76 3.41
C LEU A 102 -11.99 -2.44 4.78
N ASP A 103 -13.21 -2.92 5.07
CA ASP A 103 -13.89 -2.66 6.34
C ASP A 103 -13.08 -3.22 7.51
N GLY A 104 -12.50 -2.35 8.32
CA GLY A 104 -11.60 -2.72 9.42
C GLY A 104 -10.20 -3.12 8.97
N GLY A 105 -9.86 -2.96 7.70
CA GLY A 105 -8.57 -3.28 7.11
C GLY A 105 -7.43 -2.35 7.56
N TRP A 106 -6.24 -2.69 7.14
CA TRP A 106 -5.04 -1.90 7.43
C TRP A 106 -5.10 -0.51 6.76
N GLY A 107 -5.54 -0.45 5.50
CA GLY A 107 -5.65 0.81 4.76
C GLY A 107 -6.65 1.78 5.39
N GLU A 108 -7.78 1.27 5.90
CA GLU A 108 -8.75 2.09 6.63
C GLU A 108 -8.13 2.71 7.91
N ARG A 109 -7.29 1.96 8.61
CA ARG A 109 -6.56 2.46 9.79
C ARG A 109 -5.55 3.55 9.42
N VAL A 110 -4.85 3.40 8.30
CA VAL A 110 -3.96 4.44 7.75
C VAL A 110 -4.77 5.69 7.41
N ALA A 111 -5.88 5.55 6.70
CA ALA A 111 -6.75 6.67 6.35
C ALA A 111 -7.31 7.37 7.59
N CYS A 112 -7.74 6.62 8.60
CA CYS A 112 -8.21 7.17 9.87
C CYS A 112 -7.10 7.94 10.60
N TYR A 113 -5.87 7.43 10.61
CA TYR A 113 -4.73 8.11 11.22
C TYR A 113 -4.43 9.45 10.52
N LEU A 114 -4.49 9.47 9.20
CA LEU A 114 -4.21 10.66 8.40
C LEU A 114 -5.39 11.64 8.29
N ALA A 115 -6.58 11.30 8.79
CA ALA A 115 -7.82 12.05 8.60
C ALA A 115 -7.77 13.51 9.13
N CYS A 116 -6.90 13.80 10.11
CA CYS A 116 -6.70 15.15 10.64
C CYS A 116 -5.54 15.91 9.99
N THR A 117 -4.96 15.38 8.93
CA THR A 117 -3.90 16.01 8.14
C THR A 117 -4.47 16.56 6.83
N PRO A 118 -3.73 17.43 6.11
CA PRO A 118 -4.16 17.89 4.79
C PRO A 118 -4.03 16.83 3.68
N VAL A 119 -3.49 15.65 3.98
CA VAL A 119 -3.29 14.57 3.02
C VAL A 119 -4.63 13.95 2.61
N ARG A 120 -4.83 13.80 1.31
CA ARG A 120 -5.95 13.01 0.78
C ARG A 120 -5.58 11.55 0.72
N THR A 121 -6.44 10.68 1.21
CA THR A 121 -6.20 9.23 1.23
C THR A 121 -7.18 8.47 0.35
N ARG A 122 -6.68 7.46 -0.36
CA ARG A 122 -7.48 6.46 -1.07
C ARG A 122 -7.02 5.07 -0.69
N THR A 123 -7.95 4.26 -0.21
CA THR A 123 -7.69 2.87 0.17
C THR A 123 -8.23 1.92 -0.89
N PHE A 124 -7.43 0.92 -1.25
CA PHE A 124 -7.79 -0.15 -2.16
C PHE A 124 -7.65 -1.50 -1.47
N GLY A 125 -8.69 -2.29 -1.55
CA GLY A 125 -8.84 -3.62 -1.00
C GLY A 125 -10.17 -4.22 -1.47
N ILE A 126 -10.53 -5.37 -0.96
CA ILE A 126 -11.73 -6.09 -1.37
C ILE A 126 -12.94 -5.56 -0.58
N ALA A 127 -14.05 -5.31 -1.27
CA ALA A 127 -15.31 -4.98 -0.63
C ALA A 127 -15.77 -6.11 0.28
N LYS A 128 -16.43 -5.77 1.41
CA LYS A 128 -16.92 -6.75 2.36
C LYS A 128 -17.87 -7.73 1.71
N GLY A 129 -17.55 -9.01 1.82
CA GLY A 129 -18.33 -10.08 1.25
C GLY A 129 -17.67 -11.45 1.49
N PHE A 130 -18.30 -12.48 0.95
CA PHE A 130 -17.78 -13.84 0.94
C PHE A 130 -17.65 -14.30 -0.52
N PRO A 131 -16.59 -13.87 -1.25
CA PRO A 131 -16.40 -14.30 -2.63
C PRO A 131 -16.18 -15.82 -2.66
N ASP A 132 -16.97 -16.52 -3.48
CA ASP A 132 -16.86 -17.96 -3.71
C ASP A 132 -16.60 -18.20 -5.20
N ARG A 133 -15.65 -19.07 -5.53
CA ARG A 133 -15.32 -19.50 -6.90
C ARG A 133 -15.07 -18.32 -7.85
N TYR A 134 -14.22 -17.41 -7.47
CA TYR A 134 -13.87 -16.22 -8.25
C TYR A 134 -12.55 -16.38 -9.02
N ASP A 135 -12.45 -15.68 -10.14
CA ASP A 135 -11.16 -15.38 -10.75
C ASP A 135 -10.51 -14.21 -9.98
N PRO A 136 -9.27 -14.35 -9.50
CA PRO A 136 -8.60 -13.29 -8.73
C PRO A 136 -8.50 -11.95 -9.47
N ASN A 137 -8.22 -11.97 -10.79
CA ASN A 137 -8.07 -10.74 -11.57
C ASN A 137 -9.42 -10.03 -11.77
N GLU A 138 -10.49 -10.82 -12.00
CA GLU A 138 -11.85 -10.28 -12.09
C GLU A 138 -12.29 -9.67 -10.76
N LEU A 139 -11.99 -10.33 -9.63
CA LEU A 139 -12.29 -9.80 -8.30
C LEU A 139 -11.57 -8.49 -8.03
N LEU A 140 -10.29 -8.40 -8.35
CA LEU A 140 -9.52 -7.16 -8.23
C LEU A 140 -10.11 -6.05 -9.11
N ALA A 141 -10.43 -6.35 -10.37
CA ALA A 141 -11.02 -5.38 -11.29
C ALA A 141 -12.38 -4.87 -10.81
N GLN A 142 -13.26 -5.76 -10.30
CA GLN A 142 -14.57 -5.40 -9.73
C GLN A 142 -14.44 -4.47 -8.50
N ASN A 143 -13.32 -4.57 -7.76
CA ASN A 143 -13.01 -3.71 -6.63
C ASN A 143 -12.17 -2.47 -7.02
N GLY A 144 -12.03 -2.20 -8.31
CA GLY A 144 -11.29 -1.04 -8.81
C GLY A 144 -9.78 -1.14 -8.64
N MET A 145 -9.26 -2.33 -8.36
CA MET A 145 -7.84 -2.58 -8.12
C MET A 145 -7.09 -2.93 -9.41
N THR A 146 -7.34 -2.16 -10.46
CA THR A 146 -6.50 -2.18 -11.67
C THR A 146 -5.44 -1.09 -11.59
N VAL A 147 -4.29 -1.30 -12.20
CA VAL A 147 -3.18 -0.32 -12.23
C VAL A 147 -3.65 1.01 -12.81
N GLU A 148 -4.49 0.94 -13.86
CA GLU A 148 -5.09 2.09 -14.54
C GLU A 148 -5.93 2.93 -13.59
N ASN A 149 -6.88 2.28 -12.92
CA ASN A 149 -7.81 2.96 -12.04
C ASN A 149 -7.12 3.54 -10.81
N MET A 150 -6.20 2.78 -10.20
CA MET A 150 -5.49 3.24 -9.02
C MET A 150 -4.58 4.45 -9.31
N ALA A 151 -3.88 4.44 -10.45
CA ALA A 151 -3.09 5.59 -10.88
C ALA A 151 -3.98 6.81 -11.20
N ALA A 152 -5.08 6.60 -11.92
CA ALA A 152 -6.03 7.68 -12.24
C ALA A 152 -6.65 8.31 -10.99
N GLU A 153 -7.03 7.50 -9.99
CA GLU A 153 -7.55 7.99 -8.71
C GLU A 153 -6.51 8.80 -7.92
N ALA A 154 -5.25 8.36 -7.90
CA ALA A 154 -4.17 9.12 -7.27
C ALA A 154 -4.00 10.51 -7.94
N VAL A 155 -4.01 10.55 -9.28
CA VAL A 155 -3.91 11.80 -10.05
C VAL A 155 -5.12 12.69 -9.82
N ARG A 156 -6.33 12.11 -9.79
CA ARG A 156 -7.56 12.86 -9.51
C ARG A 156 -7.48 13.56 -8.14
N LEU A 157 -7.08 12.83 -7.11
CA LEU A 157 -6.91 13.39 -5.76
C LEU A 157 -5.82 14.44 -5.68
N LEU A 158 -4.75 14.31 -6.46
CA LEU A 158 -3.67 15.30 -6.49
C LEU A 158 -4.12 16.63 -7.09
N ASN A 159 -5.11 16.63 -8.00
CA ASN A 159 -5.61 17.81 -8.70
C ASN A 159 -6.81 18.47 -8.00
N GLU A 160 -7.37 17.87 -6.98
CA GLU A 160 -8.40 18.46 -6.10
C GLU A 160 -7.78 19.39 -5.04
#